data_008d281581f9e6491e7c92504ddeae1e
#
_entry.id   008d281581f9e6491e7c92504ddeae1e
#
_cell.length_a   1.000
_cell.length_b   1.000
_cell.length_c   1.000
_cell.angle_alpha   90.00
_cell.angle_beta   90.00
_cell.angle_gamma   90.00
#
_symmetry.space_group_name_H-M   'P 1'
#
loop_
_entity.id
_entity.type
_entity.pdbx_description
1 polymer ?
#
loop_
_entity_poly.entity_id
_entity_poly.type
_entity_poly.pdbx_seq_one_letter_code
_entity_poly.pdbx_strand_id
1 'polypeptide(L)'
;MRKKQVFNPFLPLNEYIPDGEPHVFGDRVYLYGSHDHEGGYTFCMDDYTVYSAPVDDLTDWRKERVIYEANQDPAYPELCYMYAPDVVQGNDGKYYLYYAMSGDYGVGGYTCPISVAVCDTPAGKYKFLGHVRNKDGSPMMRYVCFDPAVLNDDGVIRLYYGTQYDYEEQPDFPENDAYVKQEMEMFGRTREEILSYPDSIMGPVMLVLEDDMLTVKEEPKHIIPYKVKGTSFEAHPFFEASSMRKVGDKYYFVYSSKQNHELCYAVSDQPDGGFTFGGTIVSNGDVGLDGRPLEEKLNMTGTTHGSIIEINGQWYAFYHRLTHKSDYSRQACAEKIKIEADGSIRQVEVTSCGLNEGPLVAEGSYPAVIACNLTNGSMPHGNNSIYKEEFPNITNSGEERFIGEIDHGTLIGYKYFEFKNVTRIGIVGRIETEENKARFDAPARLDARSRLIHKPVDMPVPENNFFELRLEPEGPACGKINITDAEDEHAWECFM
;
A
#
# COMPACT_ATOMS: atom_id res chain seq x y z
N MET A 1 25.51 5.11 -22.96
CA MET A 1 24.05 5.32 -22.82
C MET A 1 23.80 5.62 -21.36
N ARG A 2 22.93 6.58 -21.06
CA ARG A 2 22.50 6.83 -19.67
C ARG A 2 21.74 5.60 -19.20
N LYS A 3 22.02 5.10 -17.98
CA LYS A 3 21.27 3.99 -17.39
C LYS A 3 19.85 4.48 -17.14
N LYS A 4 18.83 3.72 -17.54
CA LYS A 4 17.44 4.00 -17.19
C LYS A 4 17.34 4.01 -15.67
N GLN A 5 16.59 4.92 -15.09
CA GLN A 5 16.35 5.02 -13.65
C GLN A 5 14.89 4.71 -13.35
N VAL A 6 14.64 4.18 -12.18
CA VAL A 6 13.32 3.99 -11.61
C VAL A 6 13.26 4.74 -10.29
N PHE A 7 12.11 5.28 -9.94
CA PHE A 7 11.90 6.03 -8.70
C PHE A 7 10.56 5.63 -8.05
N ASN A 8 10.41 5.87 -6.76
CA ASN A 8 9.15 5.66 -6.08
C ASN A 8 8.17 6.85 -6.27
N PRO A 9 6.89 6.58 -6.58
CA PRO A 9 6.30 5.27 -6.90
C PRO A 9 6.88 4.71 -8.19
N PHE A 10 7.10 3.37 -8.26
CA PHE A 10 7.86 2.78 -9.36
C PHE A 10 7.03 2.42 -10.61
N LEU A 11 5.71 2.45 -10.52
CA LEU A 11 4.79 2.32 -11.65
C LEU A 11 4.52 3.70 -12.30
N PRO A 12 3.88 3.75 -13.47
CA PRO A 12 3.43 5.01 -14.05
C PRO A 12 2.65 5.86 -13.02
N LEU A 13 2.91 7.16 -12.97
CA LEU A 13 2.40 8.04 -11.93
C LEU A 13 0.87 8.19 -11.91
N ASN A 14 0.20 7.71 -12.94
CA ASN A 14 -1.26 7.62 -13.04
C ASN A 14 -1.82 6.23 -12.72
N GLU A 15 -1.00 5.33 -12.23
CA GLU A 15 -1.41 3.99 -11.83
C GLU A 15 -1.36 3.85 -10.31
N TYR A 16 -2.40 3.28 -9.76
CA TYR A 16 -2.62 3.13 -8.32
C TYR A 16 -2.83 1.66 -7.99
N ILE A 17 -1.73 0.93 -7.87
CA ILE A 17 -1.72 -0.51 -7.52
C ILE A 17 -1.18 -0.67 -6.10
N PRO A 18 -2.04 -0.55 -5.08
CA PRO A 18 -1.68 -0.84 -3.70
C PRO A 18 -1.69 -2.32 -3.40
N ASP A 19 -1.42 -2.65 -2.13
CA ASP A 19 -1.55 -4.00 -1.56
C ASP A 19 -0.71 -5.02 -2.33
N GLY A 20 0.48 -4.58 -2.78
CA GLY A 20 1.27 -5.30 -3.76
C GLY A 20 1.89 -6.58 -3.22
N GLU A 21 1.49 -7.73 -3.78
CA GLU A 21 2.11 -9.03 -3.60
C GLU A 21 3.03 -9.36 -4.78
N PRO A 22 4.37 -9.20 -4.60
CA PRO A 22 5.33 -9.50 -5.65
C PRO A 22 5.65 -10.99 -5.69
N HIS A 23 5.70 -11.57 -6.90
CA HIS A 23 6.13 -12.94 -7.13
C HIS A 23 7.09 -13.04 -8.30
N VAL A 24 8.13 -13.88 -8.17
CA VAL A 24 9.02 -14.23 -9.27
C VAL A 24 8.54 -15.51 -9.91
N PHE A 25 8.14 -15.42 -11.18
CA PHE A 25 7.81 -16.58 -12.01
C PHE A 25 8.69 -16.55 -13.28
N GLY A 26 9.53 -17.56 -13.42
CA GLY A 26 10.52 -17.60 -14.50
C GLY A 26 11.57 -16.49 -14.39
N ASP A 27 11.69 -15.68 -15.42
CA ASP A 27 12.65 -14.57 -15.54
C ASP A 27 12.04 -13.19 -15.21
N ARG A 28 10.83 -13.15 -14.63
CA ARG A 28 10.14 -11.90 -14.34
C ARG A 28 9.59 -11.86 -12.92
N VAL A 29 9.60 -10.67 -12.34
CA VAL A 29 8.81 -10.34 -11.15
C VAL A 29 7.46 -9.77 -11.60
N TYR A 30 6.39 -10.27 -11.02
CA TYR A 30 5.01 -9.83 -11.22
C TYR A 30 4.51 -9.17 -9.93
N LEU A 31 3.81 -8.05 -10.06
CA LEU A 31 3.14 -7.38 -8.96
C LEU A 31 1.63 -7.57 -9.11
N TYR A 32 1.04 -8.28 -8.16
CA TYR A 32 -0.41 -8.39 -8.00
C TYR A 32 -0.83 -7.47 -6.87
N GLY A 33 -1.90 -6.73 -7.05
CA GLY A 33 -2.39 -5.79 -6.05
C GLY A 33 -3.82 -5.39 -6.34
N SER A 34 -4.44 -4.73 -5.40
CA SER A 34 -5.68 -3.99 -5.63
C SER A 34 -5.48 -2.95 -6.72
N HIS A 35 -6.56 -2.37 -7.21
CA HIS A 35 -6.48 -1.31 -8.20
C HIS A 35 -7.39 -0.15 -7.80
N ASP A 36 -6.79 0.89 -7.24
CA ASP A 36 -7.50 2.12 -6.89
C ASP A 36 -7.70 3.00 -8.14
N HIS A 37 -8.79 3.74 -8.16
CA HIS A 37 -9.04 4.76 -9.16
C HIS A 37 -8.43 6.10 -8.76
N GLU A 38 -7.71 6.78 -9.64
CA GLU A 38 -7.11 8.09 -9.37
C GLU A 38 -8.19 9.09 -8.91
N GLY A 39 -8.06 9.60 -7.66
CA GLY A 39 -9.07 10.49 -7.08
C GLY A 39 -10.40 9.80 -6.75
N GLY A 40 -10.42 8.49 -6.63
CA GLY A 40 -11.58 7.70 -6.27
C GLY A 40 -12.16 8.05 -4.89
N TYR A 41 -13.41 7.65 -4.66
CA TYR A 41 -14.15 7.92 -3.42
C TYR A 41 -14.24 6.73 -2.47
N THR A 42 -13.70 5.58 -2.90
CA THR A 42 -13.57 4.35 -2.10
C THR A 42 -12.39 3.52 -2.60
N PHE A 43 -12.05 2.45 -1.91
CA PHE A 43 -10.96 1.54 -2.28
C PHE A 43 -11.28 0.69 -3.51
N CYS A 44 -10.25 0.33 -4.29
CA CYS A 44 -10.25 -0.77 -5.26
C CYS A 44 -11.33 -0.65 -6.35
N MET A 45 -11.51 0.55 -6.89
CA MET A 45 -12.59 0.82 -7.84
C MET A 45 -12.35 0.27 -9.24
N ASP A 46 -11.13 -0.16 -9.56
CA ASP A 46 -10.74 -0.66 -10.88
C ASP A 46 -10.43 -2.16 -10.84
N ASP A 47 -10.50 -2.83 -11.99
CA ASP A 47 -10.23 -4.25 -12.15
C ASP A 47 -8.75 -4.62 -11.97
N TYR A 48 -8.46 -5.84 -11.52
CA TYR A 48 -7.09 -6.28 -11.29
C TYR A 48 -6.23 -6.20 -12.55
N THR A 49 -5.19 -5.39 -12.44
CA THR A 49 -4.18 -5.20 -13.47
C THR A 49 -2.82 -5.64 -12.93
N VAL A 50 -2.10 -6.47 -13.69
CA VAL A 50 -0.76 -6.91 -13.31
C VAL A 50 0.31 -6.15 -14.05
N TYR A 51 1.34 -5.76 -13.30
CA TYR A 51 2.60 -5.21 -13.80
C TYR A 51 3.72 -6.22 -13.63
N SER A 52 4.71 -6.19 -14.53
CA SER A 52 5.88 -7.05 -14.40
C SER A 52 7.15 -6.36 -14.89
N ALA A 53 8.30 -6.79 -14.36
CA ALA A 53 9.62 -6.40 -14.82
C ALA A 53 10.54 -7.61 -14.96
N PRO A 54 11.56 -7.59 -15.83
CA PRO A 54 12.61 -8.61 -15.83
C PRO A 54 13.32 -8.61 -14.48
N VAL A 55 13.69 -9.80 -13.96
CA VAL A 55 14.42 -9.89 -12.68
C VAL A 55 15.80 -9.25 -12.72
N ASP A 56 16.38 -9.07 -13.90
CA ASP A 56 17.68 -8.43 -14.14
C ASP A 56 17.58 -6.94 -14.50
N ASP A 57 16.35 -6.38 -14.66
CA ASP A 57 16.13 -4.96 -14.92
C ASP A 57 14.82 -4.45 -14.27
N LEU A 58 14.90 -4.12 -12.99
CA LEU A 58 13.77 -3.56 -12.23
C LEU A 58 13.41 -2.11 -12.60
N THR A 59 14.05 -1.55 -13.64
CA THR A 59 13.66 -0.27 -14.22
C THR A 59 12.68 -0.42 -15.38
N ASP A 60 12.39 -1.66 -15.82
CA ASP A 60 11.56 -1.94 -17.00
C ASP A 60 10.19 -2.55 -16.64
N TRP A 61 9.48 -1.88 -15.74
CA TRP A 61 8.09 -2.24 -15.42
C TRP A 61 7.17 -1.96 -16.61
N ARG A 62 6.32 -2.93 -16.91
CA ARG A 62 5.31 -2.80 -17.95
C ARG A 62 3.95 -3.32 -17.49
N LYS A 63 2.90 -2.68 -17.95
CA LYS A 63 1.52 -3.17 -17.83
C LYS A 63 1.34 -4.40 -18.72
N GLU A 64 1.02 -5.52 -18.12
CA GLU A 64 0.72 -6.73 -18.90
C GLU A 64 -0.71 -6.65 -19.43
N ARG A 65 -1.68 -6.59 -18.55
CA ARG A 65 -3.11 -6.44 -18.86
C ARG A 65 -3.99 -6.35 -17.62
N VAL A 66 -5.28 -6.10 -17.81
CA VAL A 66 -6.32 -6.49 -16.86
C VAL A 66 -6.39 -8.02 -16.85
N ILE A 67 -6.13 -8.62 -15.70
CA ILE A 67 -6.05 -10.08 -15.53
C ILE A 67 -7.38 -10.70 -15.07
N TYR A 68 -8.20 -9.92 -14.33
CA TYR A 68 -9.46 -10.36 -13.78
C TYR A 68 -10.41 -9.18 -13.53
N GLU A 69 -11.69 -9.35 -13.85
CA GLU A 69 -12.74 -8.35 -13.70
C GLU A 69 -13.74 -8.79 -12.61
N ALA A 70 -14.18 -7.88 -11.75
CA ALA A 70 -15.06 -8.16 -10.62
C ALA A 70 -16.37 -8.86 -11.01
N ASN A 71 -16.91 -8.53 -12.19
CA ASN A 71 -18.14 -9.09 -12.71
C ASN A 71 -18.06 -10.58 -13.11
N GLN A 72 -16.90 -11.20 -13.03
CA GLN A 72 -16.70 -12.61 -13.32
C GLN A 72 -17.15 -13.54 -12.17
N ASP A 73 -17.34 -13.01 -10.93
CA ASP A 73 -17.88 -13.79 -9.83
C ASP A 73 -19.42 -13.80 -9.90
N PRO A 74 -20.03 -14.95 -10.23
CA PRO A 74 -21.47 -15.01 -10.45
C PRO A 74 -22.30 -15.02 -9.17
N ALA A 75 -21.65 -15.20 -8.00
CA ALA A 75 -22.34 -15.26 -6.72
C ALA A 75 -22.59 -13.89 -6.10
N TYR A 76 -21.79 -12.90 -6.50
CA TYR A 76 -21.82 -11.54 -5.94
C TYR A 76 -21.87 -10.45 -7.01
N PRO A 77 -22.89 -10.48 -7.90
CA PRO A 77 -22.96 -9.53 -9.02
C PRO A 77 -23.15 -8.07 -8.59
N GLU A 78 -23.56 -7.83 -7.34
CA GLU A 78 -23.70 -6.52 -6.73
C GLU A 78 -22.40 -5.97 -6.15
N LEU A 79 -21.38 -6.81 -5.95
CA LEU A 79 -20.08 -6.39 -5.47
C LEU A 79 -19.15 -6.15 -6.65
N CYS A 80 -18.67 -4.93 -6.77
CA CYS A 80 -17.95 -4.46 -7.96
C CYS A 80 -16.47 -4.18 -7.72
N TYR A 81 -15.97 -4.35 -6.48
CA TYR A 81 -14.59 -4.09 -6.11
C TYR A 81 -13.93 -5.33 -5.52
N MET A 82 -12.63 -5.43 -5.75
CA MET A 82 -11.83 -6.58 -5.33
C MET A 82 -10.64 -6.09 -4.51
N TYR A 83 -10.57 -6.55 -3.25
CA TYR A 83 -9.53 -6.18 -2.31
C TYR A 83 -8.30 -7.08 -2.46
N ALA A 84 -7.22 -6.67 -1.82
CA ALA A 84 -5.89 -7.26 -1.78
C ALA A 84 -5.81 -8.71 -2.30
N PRO A 85 -5.28 -8.95 -3.49
CA PRO A 85 -5.15 -10.30 -4.04
C PRO A 85 -3.78 -10.89 -3.72
N ASP A 86 -3.69 -12.21 -3.71
CA ASP A 86 -2.42 -12.92 -3.82
C ASP A 86 -2.50 -14.06 -4.84
N VAL A 87 -1.35 -14.44 -5.41
CA VAL A 87 -1.24 -15.44 -6.46
C VAL A 87 -0.23 -16.51 -6.11
N VAL A 88 -0.59 -17.77 -6.29
CA VAL A 88 0.31 -18.91 -6.14
C VAL A 88 0.32 -19.81 -7.37
N GLN A 89 1.47 -20.43 -7.66
CA GLN A 89 1.49 -21.55 -8.60
C GLN A 89 1.13 -22.84 -7.87
N GLY A 90 0.05 -23.48 -8.32
CA GLY A 90 -0.42 -24.76 -7.81
C GLY A 90 0.46 -25.94 -8.22
N ASN A 91 0.23 -27.11 -7.60
CA ASN A 91 0.95 -28.35 -7.89
C ASN A 91 0.74 -28.84 -9.33
N ASP A 92 -0.32 -28.40 -9.99
CA ASP A 92 -0.62 -28.68 -11.41
C ASP A 92 0.05 -27.72 -12.40
N GLY A 93 0.82 -26.75 -11.88
CA GLY A 93 1.55 -25.75 -12.65
C GLY A 93 0.72 -24.55 -13.09
N LYS A 94 -0.56 -24.49 -12.78
CA LYS A 94 -1.40 -23.33 -13.02
C LYS A 94 -1.25 -22.28 -11.93
N TYR A 95 -1.77 -21.08 -12.19
CA TYR A 95 -1.73 -19.94 -11.29
C TYR A 95 -3.11 -19.68 -10.72
N TYR A 96 -3.18 -19.51 -9.41
CA TYR A 96 -4.42 -19.34 -8.64
C TYR A 96 -4.38 -17.99 -7.92
N LEU A 97 -5.37 -17.16 -8.25
CA LEU A 97 -5.57 -15.82 -7.68
C LEU A 97 -6.62 -15.90 -6.58
N TYR A 98 -6.27 -15.54 -5.36
CA TYR A 98 -7.15 -15.45 -4.19
C TYR A 98 -7.47 -13.98 -3.91
N TYR A 99 -8.73 -13.69 -3.61
CA TYR A 99 -9.16 -12.31 -3.38
C TYR A 99 -10.44 -12.24 -2.53
N ALA A 100 -10.70 -11.06 -1.94
CA ALA A 100 -11.95 -10.74 -1.25
C ALA A 100 -12.78 -9.75 -2.09
N MET A 101 -14.11 -9.91 -2.09
CA MET A 101 -15.04 -9.03 -2.79
C MET A 101 -15.56 -7.92 -1.87
N SER A 102 -15.83 -6.75 -2.43
CA SER A 102 -16.45 -5.62 -1.76
C SER A 102 -17.33 -4.82 -2.71
N GLY A 103 -18.25 -4.04 -2.16
CA GLY A 103 -19.05 -3.05 -2.87
C GLY A 103 -18.68 -1.62 -2.48
N ASP A 104 -19.49 -0.65 -2.89
CA ASP A 104 -19.33 0.76 -2.60
C ASP A 104 -19.13 0.99 -1.08
N TYR A 105 -18.15 1.81 -0.74
CA TYR A 105 -17.80 2.14 0.66
C TYR A 105 -17.50 0.91 1.54
N GLY A 106 -16.95 -0.16 0.95
CA GLY A 106 -16.59 -1.38 1.67
C GLY A 106 -17.77 -2.28 2.05
N VAL A 107 -18.98 -2.00 1.57
CA VAL A 107 -20.16 -2.83 1.84
C VAL A 107 -19.92 -4.27 1.39
N GLY A 108 -20.16 -5.22 2.26
CA GLY A 108 -20.00 -6.65 1.98
C GLY A 108 -18.57 -7.18 2.08
N GLY A 109 -17.54 -6.33 2.20
CA GLY A 109 -16.13 -6.74 2.20
C GLY A 109 -15.71 -7.73 3.29
N TYR A 110 -16.47 -7.81 4.38
CA TYR A 110 -16.21 -8.75 5.49
C TYR A 110 -17.22 -9.90 5.57
N THR A 111 -18.15 -9.98 4.64
CA THR A 111 -19.28 -10.93 4.69
C THR A 111 -19.26 -11.96 3.57
N CYS A 112 -18.23 -11.96 2.73
CA CYS A 112 -18.03 -12.88 1.64
C CYS A 112 -16.95 -13.93 1.93
N PRO A 113 -17.00 -15.12 1.33
CA PRO A 113 -15.88 -16.05 1.35
C PRO A 113 -14.72 -15.53 0.49
N ILE A 114 -13.53 -16.10 0.66
CA ILE A 114 -12.44 -15.84 -0.25
C ILE A 114 -12.74 -16.48 -1.60
N SER A 115 -12.68 -15.70 -2.65
CA SER A 115 -12.88 -16.10 -4.04
C SER A 115 -11.57 -16.53 -4.69
N VAL A 116 -11.67 -17.43 -5.67
CA VAL A 116 -10.49 -17.98 -6.37
C VAL A 116 -10.73 -17.94 -7.88
N ALA A 117 -9.72 -17.45 -8.60
CA ALA A 117 -9.67 -17.53 -10.06
C ALA A 117 -8.41 -18.27 -10.51
N VAL A 118 -8.41 -18.84 -11.72
CA VAL A 118 -7.33 -19.67 -12.24
C VAL A 118 -6.90 -19.27 -13.64
N CYS A 119 -5.59 -19.40 -13.92
CA CYS A 119 -5.00 -19.16 -15.23
C CYS A 119 -3.84 -20.12 -15.51
N ASP A 120 -3.54 -20.36 -16.78
CA ASP A 120 -2.40 -21.20 -17.21
C ASP A 120 -1.07 -20.42 -17.21
N THR A 121 -1.10 -19.09 -17.10
CA THR A 121 0.09 -18.23 -17.10
C THR A 121 -0.03 -17.13 -16.05
N PRO A 122 1.09 -16.61 -15.50
CA PRO A 122 1.05 -15.65 -14.39
C PRO A 122 0.32 -14.34 -14.76
N ALA A 123 0.43 -13.87 -15.99
CA ALA A 123 -0.19 -12.62 -16.46
C ALA A 123 -1.30 -12.86 -17.50
N GLY A 124 -1.90 -14.05 -17.55
CA GLY A 124 -3.01 -14.35 -18.44
C GLY A 124 -4.34 -13.76 -17.94
N LYS A 125 -5.41 -14.03 -18.69
CA LYS A 125 -6.77 -13.75 -18.22
C LYS A 125 -7.23 -14.87 -17.30
N TYR A 126 -7.35 -14.57 -16.03
CA TYR A 126 -7.88 -15.48 -15.03
C TYR A 126 -9.38 -15.70 -15.25
N LYS A 127 -9.84 -16.87 -14.87
CA LYS A 127 -11.26 -17.25 -14.90
C LYS A 127 -11.70 -17.62 -13.51
N PHE A 128 -12.89 -17.18 -13.13
CA PHE A 128 -13.50 -17.60 -11.88
C PHE A 128 -13.51 -19.12 -11.75
N LEU A 129 -13.00 -19.64 -10.65
CA LEU A 129 -12.94 -21.05 -10.33
C LEU A 129 -14.00 -21.45 -9.29
N GLY A 130 -14.16 -20.62 -8.26
CA GLY A 130 -15.06 -20.87 -7.14
C GLY A 130 -14.68 -20.09 -5.90
N HIS A 131 -15.33 -20.40 -4.79
CA HIS A 131 -14.98 -19.88 -3.48
C HIS A 131 -14.28 -20.95 -2.65
N VAL A 132 -13.44 -20.55 -1.72
CA VAL A 132 -12.93 -21.45 -0.68
C VAL A 132 -14.12 -22.05 0.07
N ARG A 133 -14.12 -23.37 0.24
CA ARG A 133 -15.29 -24.13 0.70
C ARG A 133 -14.93 -25.23 1.69
N ASN A 134 -15.89 -25.57 2.53
CA ASN A 134 -15.83 -26.73 3.39
C ASN A 134 -15.96 -28.04 2.61
N LYS A 135 -15.66 -29.19 3.22
CA LYS A 135 -15.74 -30.52 2.59
C LYS A 135 -17.14 -30.90 2.14
N ASP A 136 -18.18 -30.31 2.71
CA ASP A 136 -19.59 -30.50 2.31
C ASP A 136 -20.00 -29.61 1.12
N GLY A 137 -19.09 -28.77 0.62
CA GLY A 137 -19.31 -27.86 -0.50
C GLY A 137 -19.88 -26.50 -0.10
N SER A 138 -20.20 -26.25 1.17
CA SER A 138 -20.63 -24.95 1.66
C SER A 138 -19.47 -23.95 1.65
N PRO A 139 -19.71 -22.64 1.42
CA PRO A 139 -18.66 -21.62 1.52
C PRO A 139 -17.96 -21.67 2.88
N MET A 140 -16.64 -21.61 2.87
CA MET A 140 -15.85 -21.50 4.08
C MET A 140 -15.91 -20.04 4.58
N MET A 141 -16.57 -19.87 5.71
CA MET A 141 -16.85 -18.55 6.30
C MET A 141 -16.35 -18.44 7.73
N ARG A 142 -15.51 -19.37 8.16
CA ARG A 142 -14.95 -19.32 9.51
C ARG A 142 -13.90 -18.24 9.61
N TYR A 143 -13.98 -17.39 10.65
CA TYR A 143 -13.27 -16.13 10.82
C TYR A 143 -13.61 -15.11 9.72
N VAL A 144 -13.05 -13.91 9.79
CA VAL A 144 -13.28 -12.88 8.79
C VAL A 144 -12.41 -13.16 7.56
N CYS A 145 -13.05 -13.46 6.44
CA CYS A 145 -12.38 -13.80 5.17
C CYS A 145 -11.91 -12.53 4.44
N PHE A 146 -10.73 -12.01 4.82
CA PHE A 146 -10.21 -10.74 4.31
C PHE A 146 -8.70 -10.80 4.09
N ASP A 147 -8.19 -10.06 3.09
CA ASP A 147 -6.78 -9.95 2.73
C ASP A 147 -6.07 -11.32 2.66
N PRO A 148 -6.45 -12.17 1.70
CA PRO A 148 -5.86 -13.50 1.58
C PRO A 148 -4.41 -13.44 1.11
N ALA A 149 -3.55 -14.24 1.73
CA ALA A 149 -2.22 -14.59 1.25
C ALA A 149 -2.10 -16.10 1.09
N VAL A 150 -1.46 -16.56 0.04
CA VAL A 150 -1.38 -17.98 -0.28
C VAL A 150 0.07 -18.44 -0.50
N LEU A 151 0.43 -19.54 0.14
CA LEU A 151 1.77 -20.14 0.04
C LEU A 151 1.65 -21.60 -0.42
N ASN A 152 2.39 -21.95 -1.45
CA ASN A 152 2.69 -23.36 -1.75
C ASN A 152 3.98 -23.74 -1.01
N ASP A 153 3.81 -24.43 0.10
CA ASP A 153 4.89 -24.87 0.97
C ASP A 153 5.22 -26.34 0.68
N ASP A 154 6.12 -26.53 -0.28
CA ASP A 154 6.55 -27.87 -0.75
C ASP A 154 5.37 -28.81 -1.11
N GLY A 155 4.38 -28.28 -1.80
CA GLY A 155 3.17 -28.99 -2.25
C GLY A 155 1.99 -28.90 -1.28
N VAL A 156 2.16 -28.31 -0.11
CA VAL A 156 1.06 -28.03 0.84
C VAL A 156 0.56 -26.60 0.61
N ILE A 157 -0.68 -26.45 0.20
CA ILE A 157 -1.28 -25.14 -0.07
C ILE A 157 -1.84 -24.57 1.24
N ARG A 158 -1.27 -23.45 1.68
CA ARG A 158 -1.65 -22.75 2.90
C ARG A 158 -2.25 -21.39 2.56
N LEU A 159 -3.41 -21.09 3.13
CA LEU A 159 -4.11 -19.83 2.97
C LEU A 159 -4.12 -19.10 4.29
N TYR A 160 -3.60 -17.86 4.31
CA TYR A 160 -3.57 -16.95 5.44
C TYR A 160 -4.54 -15.81 5.16
N TYR A 161 -5.30 -15.37 6.17
CA TYR A 161 -6.28 -14.31 5.98
C TYR A 161 -6.73 -13.75 7.33
N GLY A 162 -7.48 -12.66 7.31
CA GLY A 162 -8.11 -12.10 8.50
C GLY A 162 -7.98 -10.58 8.59
N THR A 163 -8.70 -10.02 9.53
CA THR A 163 -8.59 -8.63 9.97
C THR A 163 -8.87 -8.53 11.45
N GLN A 164 -8.42 -7.44 12.08
CA GLN A 164 -8.68 -7.18 13.50
C GLN A 164 -8.81 -5.69 13.73
N TYR A 165 -10.03 -5.23 14.04
CA TYR A 165 -10.27 -3.82 14.35
C TYR A 165 -9.62 -3.38 15.64
N ASP A 166 -9.36 -2.08 15.73
CA ASP A 166 -8.87 -1.48 16.95
C ASP A 166 -10.04 -1.18 17.87
N TYR A 167 -9.99 -1.79 19.05
CA TYR A 167 -10.79 -1.40 20.20
C TYR A 167 -9.80 -0.85 21.22
N GLU A 168 -10.06 0.35 21.73
CA GLU A 168 -9.20 1.02 22.72
C GLU A 168 -8.91 0.10 23.92
N GLU A 169 -9.87 -0.76 24.27
CA GLU A 169 -9.68 -1.84 25.25
C GLU A 169 -10.14 -3.15 24.59
N GLN A 170 -9.26 -4.15 24.51
CA GLN A 170 -9.68 -5.48 24.05
C GLN A 170 -10.76 -5.99 25.01
N PRO A 171 -12.03 -6.05 24.55
CA PRO A 171 -13.13 -6.40 25.47
C PRO A 171 -13.01 -7.83 25.93
N ASP A 172 -13.52 -8.10 27.14
CA ASP A 172 -13.67 -9.46 27.64
C ASP A 172 -14.71 -10.20 26.79
N PHE A 173 -14.23 -10.98 25.84
CA PHE A 173 -15.04 -11.84 24.99
C PHE A 173 -15.06 -13.25 25.60
N PRO A 174 -16.24 -13.92 25.66
CA PRO A 174 -17.56 -13.54 25.11
C PRO A 174 -18.48 -12.77 26.10
N GLU A 175 -18.00 -12.33 27.24
CA GLU A 175 -18.80 -11.73 28.31
C GLU A 175 -19.33 -10.34 27.96
N ASN A 176 -18.67 -9.64 27.04
CA ASN A 176 -19.07 -8.30 26.60
C ASN A 176 -20.19 -8.36 25.55
N ASP A 177 -21.46 -8.25 25.99
CA ASP A 177 -22.62 -8.34 25.10
C ASP A 177 -22.67 -7.21 24.03
N ALA A 178 -22.17 -6.02 24.32
CA ALA A 178 -22.12 -4.92 23.36
C ALA A 178 -21.13 -5.22 22.25
N TYR A 179 -20.00 -5.80 22.58
CA TYR A 179 -18.98 -6.23 21.64
C TYR A 179 -19.48 -7.35 20.73
N VAL A 180 -20.14 -8.38 21.30
CA VAL A 180 -20.76 -9.45 20.50
C VAL A 180 -21.77 -8.90 19.50
N LYS A 181 -22.60 -7.93 19.91
CA LYS A 181 -23.53 -7.26 18.98
C LYS A 181 -22.82 -6.50 17.86
N GLN A 182 -21.76 -5.80 18.19
CA GLN A 182 -20.97 -5.07 17.19
C GLN A 182 -20.36 -6.03 16.17
N GLU A 183 -19.77 -7.15 16.58
CA GLU A 183 -19.27 -8.18 15.66
C GLU A 183 -20.38 -8.79 14.79
N MET A 184 -21.58 -9.04 15.37
CA MET A 184 -22.73 -9.53 14.61
C MET A 184 -23.11 -8.56 13.47
N GLU A 185 -23.17 -7.26 13.76
CA GLU A 185 -23.52 -6.22 12.80
C GLU A 185 -22.43 -6.05 11.74
N MET A 186 -21.18 -5.98 12.16
CA MET A 186 -20.03 -5.73 11.27
C MET A 186 -19.79 -6.89 10.30
N PHE A 187 -19.88 -8.12 10.79
CA PHE A 187 -19.52 -9.32 10.00
C PHE A 187 -20.72 -10.10 9.48
N GLY A 188 -21.94 -9.62 9.72
CA GLY A 188 -23.15 -10.28 9.24
C GLY A 188 -23.35 -11.67 9.83
N ARG A 189 -22.93 -11.91 11.10
CA ARG A 189 -22.98 -13.21 11.75
C ARG A 189 -24.07 -13.27 12.80
N THR A 190 -24.55 -14.49 13.04
CA THR A 190 -25.47 -14.74 14.17
C THR A 190 -24.71 -14.72 15.50
N ARG A 191 -25.43 -14.46 16.59
CA ARG A 191 -24.86 -14.53 17.95
C ARG A 191 -24.24 -15.91 18.25
N GLU A 192 -24.89 -16.98 17.80
CA GLU A 192 -24.43 -18.34 18.02
C GLU A 192 -23.09 -18.58 17.31
N GLU A 193 -22.94 -18.09 16.10
CA GLU A 193 -21.68 -18.16 15.35
C GLU A 193 -20.57 -17.38 16.07
N ILE A 194 -20.81 -16.11 16.44
CA ILE A 194 -19.82 -15.29 17.16
C ILE A 194 -19.37 -16.00 18.44
N LEU A 195 -20.32 -16.50 19.26
CA LEU A 195 -19.99 -17.19 20.50
C LEU A 195 -19.36 -18.58 20.31
N SER A 196 -19.33 -19.11 19.10
CA SER A 196 -18.63 -20.37 18.79
C SER A 196 -17.11 -20.23 18.69
N TYR A 197 -16.58 -19.00 18.58
CA TYR A 197 -15.16 -18.73 18.57
C TYR A 197 -14.59 -18.64 19.98
N PRO A 198 -13.39 -19.18 20.23
CA PRO A 198 -12.82 -19.19 21.59
C PRO A 198 -12.45 -17.79 22.10
N ASP A 199 -12.00 -16.89 21.22
CA ASP A 199 -11.54 -15.55 21.57
C ASP A 199 -12.29 -14.47 20.78
N SER A 200 -12.25 -14.52 19.44
CA SER A 200 -12.90 -13.60 18.52
C SER A 200 -13.00 -14.23 17.13
N ILE A 201 -13.96 -13.73 16.34
CA ILE A 201 -14.01 -14.01 14.90
C ILE A 201 -12.86 -13.34 14.13
N MET A 202 -12.23 -12.34 14.73
CA MET A 202 -11.12 -11.56 14.15
C MET A 202 -9.75 -12.16 14.47
N GLY A 203 -8.75 -11.70 13.75
CA GLY A 203 -7.33 -12.04 13.91
C GLY A 203 -6.77 -12.76 12.68
N PRO A 204 -5.43 -12.89 12.61
CA PRO A 204 -4.79 -13.58 11.51
C PRO A 204 -4.90 -15.10 11.70
N VAL A 205 -5.42 -15.77 10.69
CA VAL A 205 -5.63 -17.22 10.70
C VAL A 205 -4.97 -17.88 9.51
N MET A 206 -4.74 -19.18 9.61
CA MET A 206 -4.24 -20.04 8.53
C MET A 206 -5.07 -21.30 8.44
N LEU A 207 -5.35 -21.72 7.21
CA LEU A 207 -5.93 -23.04 6.87
C LEU A 207 -5.10 -23.74 5.79
N VAL A 208 -5.30 -25.04 5.64
CA VAL A 208 -4.71 -25.82 4.54
C VAL A 208 -5.81 -26.19 3.55
N LEU A 209 -5.50 -26.08 2.26
CA LEU A 209 -6.36 -26.46 1.16
C LEU A 209 -5.99 -27.85 0.59
N GLU A 210 -6.96 -28.52 0.00
CA GLU A 210 -6.74 -29.69 -0.86
C GLU A 210 -6.14 -29.27 -2.20
N ASP A 211 -5.68 -30.23 -3.01
CA ASP A 211 -5.07 -29.98 -4.33
C ASP A 211 -6.03 -29.32 -5.35
N ASP A 212 -7.32 -29.28 -5.06
CA ASP A 212 -8.30 -28.55 -5.89
C ASP A 212 -8.26 -27.03 -5.71
N MET A 213 -7.41 -26.55 -4.77
CA MET A 213 -7.18 -25.14 -4.47
C MET A 213 -8.39 -24.39 -3.87
N LEU A 214 -9.46 -25.12 -3.54
CA LEU A 214 -10.72 -24.58 -3.02
C LEU A 214 -11.16 -25.22 -1.71
N THR A 215 -11.00 -26.54 -1.58
CA THR A 215 -11.59 -27.30 -0.48
C THR A 215 -10.67 -27.28 0.74
N VAL A 216 -11.21 -26.93 1.89
CA VAL A 216 -10.49 -26.94 3.18
C VAL A 216 -10.08 -28.36 3.55
N LYS A 217 -8.78 -28.57 3.72
CA LYS A 217 -8.18 -29.82 4.23
C LYS A 217 -8.04 -29.82 5.73
N GLU A 218 -7.50 -28.71 6.27
CA GLU A 218 -7.36 -28.46 7.69
C GLU A 218 -8.06 -27.15 8.05
N GLU A 219 -8.86 -27.19 9.12
CA GLU A 219 -9.65 -26.05 9.60
C GLU A 219 -8.78 -24.84 9.97
N PRO A 220 -9.30 -23.63 9.80
CA PRO A 220 -8.56 -22.42 10.12
C PRO A 220 -8.31 -22.29 11.63
N LYS A 221 -7.10 -21.81 11.95
CA LYS A 221 -6.68 -21.50 13.33
C LYS A 221 -5.88 -20.19 13.36
N HIS A 222 -5.95 -19.49 14.48
CA HIS A 222 -5.11 -18.31 14.71
C HIS A 222 -3.62 -18.66 14.67
N ILE A 223 -2.82 -17.83 13.99
CA ILE A 223 -1.37 -17.94 13.97
C ILE A 223 -0.69 -16.95 14.93
N ILE A 224 -1.37 -15.85 15.25
CA ILE A 224 -1.01 -14.88 16.28
C ILE A 224 -2.19 -14.82 17.27
N PRO A 225 -1.95 -14.75 18.60
CA PRO A 225 -3.03 -14.64 19.57
C PRO A 225 -3.87 -13.37 19.34
N TYR A 226 -5.19 -13.49 19.49
CA TYR A 226 -6.07 -12.34 19.47
C TYR A 226 -5.76 -11.36 20.61
N LYS A 227 -5.61 -11.88 21.84
CA LYS A 227 -5.20 -11.10 23.02
C LYS A 227 -3.67 -11.01 23.06
N VAL A 228 -3.12 -9.87 22.72
CA VAL A 228 -1.67 -9.66 22.56
C VAL A 228 -0.97 -9.15 23.82
N LYS A 229 -1.72 -8.78 24.87
CA LYS A 229 -1.14 -8.26 26.13
C LYS A 229 -0.18 -9.28 26.76
N GLY A 230 1.04 -8.83 27.04
CA GLY A 230 2.12 -9.67 27.57
C GLY A 230 2.80 -10.58 26.53
N THR A 231 2.47 -10.44 25.24
CA THR A 231 3.15 -11.10 24.13
C THR A 231 4.12 -10.14 23.42
N SER A 232 4.91 -10.65 22.49
CA SER A 232 5.78 -9.81 21.65
C SER A 232 5.00 -8.85 20.72
N PHE A 233 3.71 -9.07 20.52
CA PHE A 233 2.84 -8.29 19.65
C PHE A 233 2.14 -7.11 20.35
N GLU A 234 2.34 -6.91 21.65
CA GLU A 234 1.59 -5.93 22.45
C GLU A 234 1.70 -4.50 21.88
N ALA A 235 2.89 -4.11 21.43
CA ALA A 235 3.12 -2.78 20.84
C ALA A 235 2.71 -2.68 19.36
N HIS A 236 2.67 -3.80 18.64
CA HIS A 236 2.36 -3.86 17.20
C HIS A 236 1.38 -4.99 16.89
N PRO A 237 0.14 -4.90 17.40
CA PRO A 237 -0.89 -5.92 17.14
C PRO A 237 -1.21 -6.03 15.66
N PHE A 238 -1.58 -7.21 15.21
CA PHE A 238 -2.10 -7.41 13.87
C PHE A 238 -3.34 -6.54 13.62
N PHE A 239 -3.41 -5.95 12.42
CA PHE A 239 -4.62 -5.29 11.93
C PHE A 239 -5.17 -6.04 10.70
N GLU A 240 -4.42 -6.08 9.59
CA GLU A 240 -4.80 -6.73 8.33
C GLU A 240 -3.58 -6.97 7.45
N ALA A 241 -3.78 -7.17 6.15
CA ALA A 241 -2.69 -7.22 5.16
C ALA A 241 -1.80 -8.47 5.31
N SER A 242 -2.41 -9.63 5.37
CA SER A 242 -1.67 -10.89 5.47
C SER A 242 -0.76 -11.12 4.25
N SER A 243 0.50 -11.42 4.49
CA SER A 243 1.44 -11.91 3.49
C SER A 243 2.39 -12.93 4.11
N MET A 244 2.75 -13.99 3.40
CA MET A 244 3.59 -15.06 3.93
C MET A 244 4.73 -15.39 3.00
N ARG A 245 5.96 -15.44 3.56
CA ARG A 245 7.16 -15.87 2.84
C ARG A 245 7.94 -16.90 3.64
N LYS A 246 8.44 -17.92 2.94
CA LYS A 246 9.41 -18.89 3.50
C LYS A 246 10.81 -18.48 3.09
N VAL A 247 11.70 -18.29 4.05
CA VAL A 247 13.09 -17.90 3.84
C VAL A 247 13.99 -18.91 4.58
N GLY A 248 14.62 -19.78 3.82
CA GLY A 248 15.29 -20.95 4.41
C GLY A 248 14.30 -21.82 5.18
N ASP A 249 14.57 -22.04 6.45
CA ASP A 249 13.73 -22.86 7.35
C ASP A 249 12.75 -22.01 8.17
N LYS A 250 12.62 -20.70 7.89
CA LYS A 250 11.77 -19.77 8.66
C LYS A 250 10.62 -19.24 7.82
N TYR A 251 9.53 -18.96 8.50
CA TYR A 251 8.34 -18.34 7.94
C TYR A 251 8.23 -16.89 8.42
N TYR A 252 8.09 -15.97 7.49
CA TYR A 252 7.92 -14.53 7.73
C TYR A 252 6.49 -14.16 7.39
N PHE A 253 5.71 -13.89 8.42
CA PHE A 253 4.37 -13.34 8.29
C PHE A 253 4.47 -11.82 8.30
N VAL A 254 4.25 -11.20 7.13
CA VAL A 254 4.25 -9.76 6.95
C VAL A 254 2.81 -9.28 7.09
N TYR A 255 2.61 -8.17 7.78
CA TYR A 255 1.27 -7.65 8.07
C TYR A 255 1.29 -6.15 8.35
N SER A 256 0.12 -5.51 8.25
CA SER A 256 -0.14 -4.14 8.73
C SER A 256 -0.47 -4.18 10.22
N SER A 257 0.22 -3.38 11.02
CA SER A 257 -0.09 -3.32 12.45
C SER A 257 -1.15 -2.28 12.76
N LYS A 258 -1.82 -2.41 13.90
CA LYS A 258 -2.73 -1.40 14.43
C LYS A 258 -2.01 -0.10 14.79
N GLN A 259 -0.72 -0.20 15.07
CA GLN A 259 0.12 0.94 15.37
C GLN A 259 0.54 1.62 14.07
N ASN A 260 -0.12 2.72 13.71
CA ASN A 260 0.16 3.55 12.53
C ASN A 260 0.00 2.87 11.17
N HIS A 261 -0.54 1.65 11.11
CA HIS A 261 -0.61 0.82 9.91
C HIS A 261 0.76 0.66 9.22
N GLU A 262 1.84 0.59 9.99
CA GLU A 262 3.15 0.28 9.42
C GLU A 262 3.24 -1.18 8.98
N LEU A 263 4.08 -1.45 8.00
CA LEU A 263 4.37 -2.81 7.54
C LEU A 263 5.33 -3.47 8.51
N CYS A 264 4.82 -4.46 9.24
CA CYS A 264 5.53 -5.25 10.23
C CYS A 264 5.78 -6.68 9.75
N TYR A 265 6.62 -7.41 10.47
CA TYR A 265 6.76 -8.84 10.28
C TYR A 265 6.84 -9.59 11.61
N ALA A 266 6.40 -10.83 11.54
CA ALA A 266 6.61 -11.83 12.59
C ALA A 266 7.32 -13.04 12.01
N VAL A 267 8.09 -13.74 12.81
CA VAL A 267 8.89 -14.90 12.36
C VAL A 267 8.61 -16.13 13.21
N SER A 268 8.58 -17.29 12.55
CA SER A 268 8.43 -18.61 13.17
C SER A 268 9.23 -19.68 12.44
N ASP A 269 9.53 -20.79 13.13
CA ASP A 269 10.04 -22.02 12.52
C ASP A 269 8.91 -22.92 11.97
N GLN A 270 7.64 -22.51 12.15
CA GLN A 270 6.45 -23.25 11.73
C GLN A 270 5.49 -22.35 10.96
N PRO A 271 4.80 -22.86 9.92
CA PRO A 271 3.90 -22.06 9.09
C PRO A 271 2.58 -21.71 9.77
N ASP A 272 2.22 -22.37 10.85
CA ASP A 272 0.89 -22.44 11.42
C ASP A 272 0.80 -21.97 12.89
N GLY A 273 1.86 -21.32 13.39
CA GLY A 273 1.91 -20.81 14.77
C GLY A 273 3.32 -20.56 15.28
N GLY A 274 3.44 -20.22 16.56
CA GLY A 274 4.73 -19.94 17.19
C GLY A 274 5.40 -18.64 16.71
N PHE A 275 4.66 -17.76 16.05
CA PHE A 275 5.18 -16.50 15.58
C PHE A 275 5.54 -15.56 16.74
N THR A 276 6.64 -14.85 16.56
CA THR A 276 7.07 -13.75 17.43
C THR A 276 7.26 -12.50 16.58
N PHE A 277 6.91 -11.34 17.12
CA PHE A 277 7.13 -10.06 16.47
C PHE A 277 8.61 -9.86 16.17
N GLY A 278 8.93 -9.59 14.92
CA GLY A 278 10.30 -9.38 14.43
C GLY A 278 10.71 -7.92 14.33
N GLY A 279 9.75 -7.04 14.01
CA GLY A 279 10.00 -5.61 13.85
C GLY A 279 9.13 -4.95 12.80
N THR A 280 9.29 -3.65 12.65
CA THR A 280 8.75 -2.85 11.54
C THR A 280 9.71 -2.93 10.36
N ILE A 281 9.20 -3.15 9.15
CA ILE A 281 9.97 -3.16 7.90
C ILE A 281 10.04 -1.75 7.33
N VAL A 282 8.87 -1.12 7.15
CA VAL A 282 8.73 0.24 6.63
C VAL A 282 7.49 0.89 7.23
N SER A 283 7.56 2.18 7.47
CA SER A 283 6.42 2.99 7.90
C SER A 283 6.31 4.24 7.04
N ASN A 284 5.14 4.51 6.50
CA ASN A 284 4.88 5.78 5.83
C ASN A 284 5.16 6.93 6.80
N GLY A 285 5.84 7.97 6.31
CA GLY A 285 6.29 9.08 7.17
C GLY A 285 7.47 8.76 8.07
N ASP A 286 8.17 7.63 7.88
CA ASP A 286 9.35 7.20 8.65
C ASP A 286 9.08 7.13 10.17
N VAL A 287 7.85 6.81 10.58
CA VAL A 287 7.51 6.66 12.01
C VAL A 287 8.26 5.48 12.62
N GLY A 288 8.80 5.66 13.83
CA GLY A 288 9.62 4.66 14.51
C GLY A 288 11.10 4.68 14.11
N LEU A 289 11.42 5.13 12.91
CA LEU A 289 12.80 5.22 12.44
C LEU A 289 13.58 6.23 13.29
N ASP A 290 14.73 5.79 13.85
CA ASP A 290 15.54 6.59 14.78
C ASP A 290 14.75 7.19 15.96
N GLY A 291 13.65 6.52 16.34
CA GLY A 291 12.78 6.93 17.44
C GLY A 291 11.78 8.03 17.08
N ARG A 292 11.53 8.31 15.81
CA ARG A 292 10.54 9.30 15.36
C ARG A 292 9.14 8.96 15.87
N PRO A 293 8.50 9.84 16.64
CA PRO A 293 7.14 9.61 17.11
C PRO A 293 6.11 9.89 16.00
N LEU A 294 4.88 9.40 16.20
CA LEU A 294 3.79 9.55 15.23
C LEU A 294 3.46 11.01 14.89
N GLU A 295 3.58 11.90 15.89
CA GLU A 295 3.28 13.32 15.75
C GLU A 295 4.26 14.03 14.82
N GLU A 296 5.46 13.47 14.65
CA GLU A 296 6.54 14.02 13.79
C GLU A 296 6.65 13.26 12.45
N LYS A 297 5.60 12.56 12.05
CA LYS A 297 5.59 11.83 10.78
C LYS A 297 5.84 12.75 9.59
N LEU A 298 6.62 12.26 8.65
CA LEU A 298 7.06 13.01 7.47
C LEU A 298 6.18 12.81 6.24
N ASN A 299 5.03 12.14 6.40
CA ASN A 299 4.04 11.94 5.35
C ASN A 299 2.71 11.50 5.96
N MET A 300 1.65 11.48 5.15
CA MET A 300 0.41 10.82 5.48
C MET A 300 0.66 9.33 5.77
N THR A 301 0.04 8.81 6.84
CA THR A 301 0.15 7.39 7.25
C THR A 301 -1.21 6.71 7.16
N GLY A 302 -1.25 5.40 7.08
CA GLY A 302 -2.44 4.57 7.08
C GLY A 302 -2.42 3.49 5.99
N THR A 303 -3.27 2.50 6.11
CA THR A 303 -3.58 1.40 5.18
C THR A 303 -2.38 0.74 4.50
N THR A 304 -1.19 0.73 5.11
CA THR A 304 0.02 0.15 4.49
C THR A 304 -0.12 -1.37 4.38
N HIS A 305 -0.06 -1.89 3.17
CA HIS A 305 -0.07 -3.31 2.86
C HIS A 305 1.07 -3.61 1.88
N GLY A 306 1.68 -4.76 2.01
CA GLY A 306 2.78 -5.18 1.14
C GLY A 306 3.45 -6.47 1.60
N SER A 307 4.59 -6.76 1.00
CA SER A 307 5.30 -8.02 1.18
C SER A 307 6.81 -7.85 1.06
N ILE A 308 7.54 -8.94 1.28
CA ILE A 308 8.98 -9.01 1.01
C ILE A 308 9.27 -10.06 -0.05
N ILE A 309 10.31 -9.84 -0.87
CA ILE A 309 10.74 -10.79 -1.89
C ILE A 309 12.23 -10.69 -2.18
N GLU A 310 12.86 -11.81 -2.52
CA GLU A 310 14.20 -11.84 -3.07
C GLU A 310 14.16 -11.81 -4.60
N ILE A 311 14.90 -10.88 -5.21
CA ILE A 311 15.06 -10.75 -6.65
C ILE A 311 16.56 -10.69 -6.94
N ASN A 312 17.10 -11.70 -7.63
CA ASN A 312 18.53 -11.79 -7.96
C ASN A 312 19.48 -11.60 -6.76
N GLY A 313 19.15 -12.21 -5.61
CA GLY A 313 19.99 -12.16 -4.42
C GLY A 313 19.88 -10.87 -3.60
N GLN A 314 18.98 -9.95 -3.98
CA GLN A 314 18.64 -8.75 -3.21
C GLN A 314 17.22 -8.86 -2.69
N TRP A 315 17.02 -8.64 -1.39
CA TRP A 315 15.72 -8.56 -0.76
C TRP A 315 15.10 -7.16 -0.91
N TYR A 316 13.81 -7.13 -1.13
CA TYR A 316 13.01 -5.92 -1.24
C TYR A 316 11.74 -6.03 -0.38
N ALA A 317 11.33 -4.91 0.19
CA ALA A 317 9.98 -4.71 0.69
C ALA A 317 9.18 -3.96 -0.38
N PHE A 318 8.01 -4.49 -0.73
CA PHE A 318 7.02 -3.82 -1.55
C PHE A 318 5.91 -3.33 -0.63
N TYR A 319 5.44 -2.12 -0.84
CA TYR A 319 4.41 -1.49 -0.02
C TYR A 319 3.72 -0.41 -0.85
N HIS A 320 2.79 0.33 -0.26
CA HIS A 320 2.21 1.49 -0.93
C HIS A 320 2.23 2.72 -0.02
N ARG A 321 2.12 3.88 -0.63
CA ARG A 321 1.90 5.14 0.07
C ARG A 321 0.60 5.78 -0.39
N LEU A 322 -0.03 6.54 0.51
CA LEU A 322 -1.20 7.35 0.23
C LEU A 322 -0.81 8.62 -0.51
N THR A 323 -1.65 9.03 -1.46
CA THR A 323 -1.54 10.30 -2.19
C THR A 323 -2.92 10.96 -2.25
N HIS A 324 -3.01 12.21 -2.75
CA HIS A 324 -4.23 13.00 -2.70
C HIS A 324 -4.70 13.28 -1.25
N LYS A 325 -5.87 13.87 -1.11
CA LYS A 325 -6.54 14.08 0.19
C LYS A 325 -7.46 12.90 0.54
N SER A 326 -7.03 11.67 0.28
CA SER A 326 -7.85 10.49 0.51
C SER A 326 -7.02 9.26 0.85
N ASP A 327 -7.65 8.27 1.46
CA ASP A 327 -7.09 6.94 1.66
C ASP A 327 -7.20 6.05 0.40
N TYR A 328 -7.85 6.54 -0.65
CA TYR A 328 -8.29 5.77 -1.82
C TYR A 328 -7.42 5.96 -3.07
N SER A 329 -6.28 6.61 -2.92
CA SER A 329 -5.30 6.82 -4.01
C SER A 329 -3.93 6.36 -3.55
N ARG A 330 -3.70 5.03 -3.61
CA ARG A 330 -2.52 4.37 -3.06
C ARG A 330 -1.59 3.94 -4.19
N GLN A 331 -0.31 4.33 -4.12
CA GLN A 331 0.68 4.07 -5.16
C GLN A 331 1.77 3.11 -4.70
N ALA A 332 2.12 2.14 -5.56
CA ALA A 332 3.13 1.13 -5.29
C ALA A 332 4.53 1.72 -5.10
N CYS A 333 5.16 1.37 -3.99
CA CYS A 333 6.53 1.70 -3.64
C CYS A 333 7.33 0.44 -3.29
N ALA A 334 8.64 0.52 -3.33
CA ALA A 334 9.50 -0.57 -2.89
C ALA A 334 10.82 -0.03 -2.34
N GLU A 335 11.38 -0.72 -1.35
CA GLU A 335 12.69 -0.40 -0.78
C GLU A 335 13.57 -1.64 -0.71
N LYS A 336 14.88 -1.45 -0.83
CA LYS A 336 15.84 -2.51 -0.55
C LYS A 336 15.87 -2.80 0.95
N ILE A 337 15.77 -4.06 1.31
CA ILE A 337 15.91 -4.53 2.68
C ILE A 337 17.06 -5.55 2.78
N LYS A 338 17.45 -5.85 3.99
CA LYS A 338 18.40 -6.92 4.28
C LYS A 338 17.84 -7.81 5.38
N ILE A 339 17.83 -9.10 5.12
CA ILE A 339 17.63 -10.10 6.17
C ILE A 339 19.00 -10.41 6.75
N GLU A 340 19.19 -10.08 8.02
CA GLU A 340 20.46 -10.29 8.73
C GLU A 340 20.68 -11.78 9.03
N ALA A 341 21.90 -12.15 9.44
CA ALA A 341 22.23 -13.55 9.70
C ALA A 341 21.40 -14.20 10.83
N ASP A 342 20.86 -13.40 11.74
CA ASP A 342 19.94 -13.85 12.80
C ASP A 342 18.48 -13.92 12.35
N GLY A 343 18.19 -13.53 11.09
CA GLY A 343 16.84 -13.47 10.52
C GLY A 343 16.12 -12.16 10.75
N SER A 344 16.73 -11.17 11.40
CA SER A 344 16.10 -9.87 11.62
C SER A 344 16.12 -9.01 10.36
N ILE A 345 15.11 -8.13 10.24
CA ILE A 345 15.00 -7.09 9.21
C ILE A 345 14.97 -5.75 9.95
N ARG A 346 15.90 -4.86 9.63
CA ARG A 346 15.89 -3.50 10.16
C ARG A 346 14.91 -2.65 9.39
N GLN A 347 14.22 -1.77 10.11
CA GLN A 347 13.35 -0.77 9.48
C GLN A 347 14.13 0.05 8.46
N VAL A 348 13.54 0.26 7.28
CA VAL A 348 14.10 1.08 6.21
C VAL A 348 13.32 2.37 6.05
N GLU A 349 14.00 3.38 5.55
CA GLU A 349 13.39 4.67 5.18
C GLU A 349 12.49 4.53 3.97
N VAL A 350 11.50 5.41 3.87
CA VAL A 350 10.80 5.70 2.62
C VAL A 350 11.70 6.56 1.74
N THR A 351 11.98 6.13 0.50
CA THR A 351 12.88 6.85 -0.41
C THR A 351 12.24 7.21 -1.74
N SER A 352 12.82 8.17 -2.45
CA SER A 352 12.45 8.48 -3.84
C SER A 352 13.13 7.54 -4.84
N CYS A 353 14.23 6.88 -4.47
CA CYS A 353 15.00 6.03 -5.38
C CYS A 353 14.52 4.56 -5.42
N GLY A 354 13.89 4.05 -4.37
CA GLY A 354 13.24 2.73 -4.36
C GLY A 354 14.04 1.60 -5.00
N LEU A 355 13.52 1.05 -6.08
CA LEU A 355 14.13 -0.05 -6.84
C LEU A 355 15.38 0.34 -7.63
N ASN A 356 15.75 1.62 -7.69
CA ASN A 356 16.98 2.04 -8.37
C ASN A 356 18.21 1.37 -7.73
N GLU A 357 19.26 1.12 -8.49
CA GLU A 357 20.45 0.45 -7.93
C GLU A 357 21.12 1.26 -6.81
N GLY A 358 20.99 2.57 -6.84
CA GLY A 358 21.55 3.51 -5.87
C GLY A 358 20.82 4.85 -5.93
N PRO A 359 21.41 5.93 -5.41
CA PRO A 359 20.85 7.25 -5.52
C PRO A 359 20.52 7.63 -6.97
N LEU A 360 19.44 8.41 -7.15
CA LEU A 360 19.10 8.99 -8.45
C LEU A 360 20.20 9.98 -8.89
N VAL A 361 20.52 10.02 -10.15
CA VAL A 361 21.49 10.97 -10.69
C VAL A 361 20.87 12.37 -10.75
N ALA A 362 21.40 13.33 -10.01
CA ALA A 362 20.89 14.72 -9.96
C ALA A 362 21.19 15.47 -11.26
N GLU A 363 20.59 15.03 -12.38
CA GLU A 363 20.75 15.60 -13.71
C GLU A 363 19.45 15.48 -14.52
N GLY A 364 18.94 16.57 -15.07
CA GLY A 364 17.69 16.65 -15.83
C GLY A 364 16.51 17.01 -14.94
N SER A 365 15.30 16.70 -15.38
CA SER A 365 14.06 16.98 -14.66
C SER A 365 13.49 15.72 -14.02
N TYR A 366 12.95 15.88 -12.83
CA TYR A 366 12.22 14.85 -12.10
C TYR A 366 10.82 15.35 -11.76
N PRO A 367 9.80 14.47 -11.76
CA PRO A 367 8.48 14.84 -11.27
C PRO A 367 8.53 15.20 -9.78
N ALA A 368 7.94 16.32 -9.38
CA ALA A 368 7.90 16.70 -7.97
C ALA A 368 7.24 15.63 -7.08
N VAL A 369 6.31 14.88 -7.65
CA VAL A 369 5.52 13.85 -6.95
C VAL A 369 6.31 12.60 -6.52
N ILE A 370 7.60 12.49 -6.85
CA ILE A 370 8.48 11.46 -6.27
C ILE A 370 9.00 11.83 -4.88
N ALA A 371 8.56 12.95 -4.31
CA ALA A 371 8.87 13.31 -2.93
C ALA A 371 8.48 12.18 -1.99
N CYS A 372 9.43 11.70 -1.21
CA CYS A 372 9.22 10.62 -0.24
C CYS A 372 8.81 11.15 1.14
N ASN A 373 9.18 12.37 1.47
CA ASN A 373 8.69 13.08 2.64
C ASN A 373 7.90 14.31 2.18
N LEU A 374 6.74 14.51 2.78
CA LEU A 374 5.84 15.61 2.49
C LEU A 374 5.02 15.93 3.73
N THR A 375 5.27 17.08 4.37
CA THR A 375 4.61 17.45 5.62
C THR A 375 4.59 18.95 5.84
N ASN A 376 3.55 19.43 6.52
CA ASN A 376 3.47 20.76 7.11
C ASN A 376 3.61 20.72 8.65
N GLY A 377 4.03 19.58 9.21
CA GLY A 377 4.09 19.34 10.65
C GLY A 377 2.79 18.74 11.25
N SER A 378 1.72 18.60 10.44
CA SER A 378 0.42 18.05 10.89
C SER A 378 -0.21 17.22 9.79
N MET A 379 0.34 16.02 9.54
CA MET A 379 -0.18 15.13 8.49
C MET A 379 -1.30 14.23 9.02
N PRO A 380 -2.32 13.90 8.20
CA PRO A 380 -3.38 12.99 8.61
C PRO A 380 -2.87 11.56 8.79
N HIS A 381 -3.64 10.78 9.53
CA HIS A 381 -3.56 9.33 9.58
C HIS A 381 -4.80 8.73 8.91
N GLY A 382 -4.61 7.81 7.98
CA GLY A 382 -5.68 7.17 7.21
C GLY A 382 -6.74 6.52 8.10
N ASN A 383 -8.02 6.80 7.80
CA ASN A 383 -9.17 6.27 8.53
C ASN A 383 -10.38 6.05 7.62
N ASN A 384 -10.15 5.66 6.37
CA ASN A 384 -11.16 5.43 5.34
C ASN A 384 -11.94 6.70 4.95
N SER A 385 -11.21 7.79 4.72
CA SER A 385 -11.79 9.11 4.51
C SER A 385 -11.27 9.84 3.28
N ILE A 386 -12.06 10.82 2.86
CA ILE A 386 -11.61 11.94 2.05
C ILE A 386 -11.50 13.13 3.00
N TYR A 387 -10.27 13.64 3.17
CA TYR A 387 -9.98 14.69 4.13
C TYR A 387 -10.40 16.07 3.59
N LYS A 388 -10.93 16.88 4.48
CA LYS A 388 -11.31 18.27 4.19
C LYS A 388 -10.23 19.27 4.62
N GLU A 389 -9.35 18.84 5.51
CA GLU A 389 -8.26 19.63 6.04
C GLU A 389 -7.26 19.93 4.91
N GLU A 390 -6.63 21.12 5.00
CA GLU A 390 -5.58 21.50 4.08
C GLU A 390 -4.24 20.96 4.57
N PHE A 391 -3.58 20.15 3.76
CA PHE A 391 -2.24 19.62 3.99
C PHE A 391 -1.55 19.35 2.66
N PRO A 392 -0.22 19.43 2.58
CA PRO A 392 0.49 19.19 1.33
C PRO A 392 0.28 17.75 0.87
N ASN A 393 -0.15 17.58 -0.36
CA ASN A 393 -0.47 16.28 -0.92
C ASN A 393 -0.08 16.21 -2.40
N ILE A 394 0.11 14.99 -2.90
CA ILE A 394 0.28 14.74 -4.31
C ILE A 394 -1.10 14.71 -4.94
N THR A 395 -1.30 15.49 -5.99
CA THR A 395 -2.58 15.61 -6.68
C THR A 395 -2.37 15.78 -8.18
N ASN A 396 -3.47 15.91 -8.93
CA ASN A 396 -3.41 16.09 -10.38
C ASN A 396 -4.44 17.09 -10.90
N SER A 397 -4.16 17.64 -12.07
CA SER A 397 -5.12 18.37 -12.89
C SER A 397 -5.02 17.82 -14.32
N GLY A 398 -5.99 16.98 -14.70
CA GLY A 398 -5.87 16.19 -15.92
C GLY A 398 -4.67 15.23 -15.85
N GLU A 399 -3.78 15.31 -16.84
CA GLU A 399 -2.58 14.46 -16.89
C GLU A 399 -1.39 15.01 -16.09
N GLU A 400 -1.46 16.27 -15.64
CA GLU A 400 -0.40 16.91 -14.88
C GLU A 400 -0.52 16.56 -13.40
N ARG A 401 0.57 16.04 -12.81
CA ARG A 401 0.67 15.69 -11.39
C ARG A 401 1.65 16.60 -10.69
N PHE A 402 1.28 17.06 -9.52
CA PHE A 402 2.05 18.06 -8.76
C PHE A 402 1.84 17.87 -7.24
N ILE A 403 2.61 18.59 -6.45
CA ILE A 403 2.37 18.74 -5.02
C ILE A 403 1.52 19.98 -4.83
N GLY A 404 0.32 19.78 -4.30
CA GLY A 404 -0.62 20.87 -3.95
C GLY A 404 -0.55 21.23 -2.47
N GLU A 405 -1.27 22.30 -2.10
CA GLU A 405 -1.40 22.79 -0.72
C GLU A 405 -0.05 23.07 -0.03
N ILE A 406 0.88 23.63 -0.79
CA ILE A 406 2.18 24.07 -0.27
C ILE A 406 1.99 25.40 0.46
N ASP A 407 2.28 25.44 1.76
CA ASP A 407 2.19 26.62 2.59
C ASP A 407 3.52 26.86 3.34
N HIS A 408 3.57 27.94 4.12
CA HIS A 408 4.74 28.27 4.91
C HIS A 408 5.12 27.14 5.87
N GLY A 409 6.38 26.72 5.80
CA GLY A 409 6.91 25.62 6.61
C GLY A 409 6.68 24.23 6.03
N THR A 410 6.05 24.09 4.87
CA THR A 410 5.96 22.79 4.18
C THR A 410 7.36 22.25 3.88
N LEU A 411 7.62 21.02 4.29
CA LEU A 411 8.82 20.26 3.98
C LEU A 411 8.52 19.28 2.84
N ILE A 412 9.34 19.34 1.80
CA ILE A 412 9.30 18.43 0.65
C ILE A 412 10.65 17.74 0.56
N GLY A 413 10.70 16.44 0.83
CA GLY A 413 11.94 15.68 0.90
C GLY A 413 12.10 14.66 -0.24
N TYR A 414 13.30 14.60 -0.78
CA TYR A 414 13.70 13.66 -1.83
C TYR A 414 14.92 12.88 -1.38
N LYS A 415 14.87 11.56 -1.34
CA LYS A 415 15.93 10.65 -0.92
C LYS A 415 16.08 9.50 -1.93
N TYR A 416 17.21 9.25 -2.52
CA TYR A 416 18.50 9.94 -2.47
C TYR A 416 18.90 10.38 -3.86
N PHE A 417 19.67 11.46 -3.93
CA PHE A 417 20.25 11.96 -5.19
C PHE A 417 21.76 12.04 -5.09
N GLU A 418 22.47 11.60 -6.14
CA GLU A 418 23.90 11.81 -6.27
C GLU A 418 24.15 13.17 -6.96
N PHE A 419 24.60 14.15 -6.19
CA PHE A 419 24.96 15.48 -6.69
C PHE A 419 26.42 15.48 -7.18
N LYS A 420 26.61 15.29 -8.47
CA LYS A 420 27.94 15.30 -9.10
C LYS A 420 27.98 16.37 -10.19
N ASN A 421 28.79 17.40 -9.96
CA ASN A 421 28.91 18.55 -10.88
C ASN A 421 27.58 19.30 -11.11
N VAL A 422 26.66 19.28 -10.14
CA VAL A 422 25.44 20.07 -10.20
C VAL A 422 25.79 21.55 -9.97
N THR A 423 25.40 22.39 -10.91
CA THR A 423 25.65 23.85 -10.86
C THR A 423 24.36 24.64 -10.68
N ARG A 424 23.20 23.99 -10.82
CA ARG A 424 21.89 24.65 -10.74
C ARG A 424 20.83 23.65 -10.29
N ILE A 425 19.94 24.09 -9.41
CA ILE A 425 18.71 23.40 -9.03
C ILE A 425 17.57 24.36 -9.31
N GLY A 426 16.52 23.90 -9.95
CA GLY A 426 15.30 24.65 -10.24
C GLY A 426 14.05 23.91 -9.78
N ILE A 427 13.02 24.65 -9.47
CA ILE A 427 11.68 24.13 -9.20
C ILE A 427 10.74 24.74 -10.25
N VAL A 428 9.89 23.90 -10.84
CA VAL A 428 8.80 24.34 -11.70
C VAL A 428 7.52 24.29 -10.88
N GLY A 429 6.78 25.37 -10.82
CA GLY A 429 5.57 25.47 -10.02
C GLY A 429 4.63 26.55 -10.53
N ARG A 430 3.44 26.62 -9.91
CA ARG A 430 2.44 27.64 -10.15
C ARG A 430 2.02 28.26 -8.83
N ILE A 431 1.67 29.52 -8.84
CA ILE A 431 1.02 30.17 -7.69
C ILE A 431 -0.48 29.89 -7.80
N GLU A 432 -1.08 29.44 -6.72
CA GLU A 432 -2.51 29.29 -6.61
C GLU A 432 -3.16 30.68 -6.56
N THR A 433 -4.14 30.92 -7.45
CA THR A 433 -4.95 32.13 -7.45
C THR A 433 -6.35 31.77 -6.94
N GLU A 434 -7.08 32.76 -6.38
CA GLU A 434 -8.49 32.56 -5.98
C GLU A 434 -9.37 32.01 -7.11
N GLU A 435 -9.08 32.37 -8.37
CA GLU A 435 -9.77 31.85 -9.54
C GLU A 435 -9.46 30.36 -9.77
N ASN A 436 -8.23 29.92 -9.51
CA ASN A 436 -7.83 28.52 -9.62
C ASN A 436 -8.41 27.69 -8.46
N LYS A 437 -8.39 28.22 -7.24
CA LYS A 437 -8.96 27.57 -6.04
C LYS A 437 -10.46 27.28 -6.22
N ALA A 438 -11.21 28.24 -6.69
CA ALA A 438 -12.65 28.07 -6.96
C ALA A 438 -12.97 27.00 -8.01
N ARG A 439 -12.02 26.63 -8.87
CA ARG A 439 -12.19 25.55 -9.85
C ARG A 439 -11.94 24.16 -9.28
N PHE A 440 -11.10 24.05 -8.25
CA PHE A 440 -10.83 22.78 -7.55
C PHE A 440 -11.91 22.44 -6.53
N ASP A 441 -12.55 23.46 -5.93
CA ASP A 441 -13.64 23.28 -4.97
C ASP A 441 -15.01 22.98 -5.63
N ALA A 442 -15.13 23.11 -6.94
CA ALA A 442 -16.33 22.73 -7.65
C ALA A 442 -16.40 21.21 -7.81
N PRO A 443 -17.53 20.53 -7.47
CA PRO A 443 -17.66 19.10 -7.73
C PRO A 443 -17.39 18.85 -9.21
N ALA A 444 -16.38 18.05 -9.50
CA ALA A 444 -15.87 17.80 -10.82
C ALA A 444 -16.96 17.22 -11.74
N ARG A 445 -17.65 18.07 -12.45
CA ARG A 445 -18.20 17.70 -13.75
C ARG A 445 -17.04 17.76 -14.71
N LEU A 446 -16.40 16.63 -14.93
CA LEU A 446 -15.38 16.45 -15.95
C LEU A 446 -15.99 16.72 -17.32
N ASP A 447 -15.90 17.96 -17.76
CA ASP A 447 -15.96 18.28 -19.18
C ASP A 447 -14.55 18.12 -19.75
N ALA A 448 -14.36 17.06 -20.53
CA ALA A 448 -13.08 16.69 -21.17
C ALA A 448 -12.53 17.75 -22.15
N ARG A 449 -13.08 18.96 -22.18
CA ARG A 449 -12.73 20.04 -23.09
C ARG A 449 -12.19 21.30 -22.42
N SER A 450 -12.14 21.41 -21.12
CA SER A 450 -11.57 22.58 -20.45
C SER A 450 -10.06 22.55 -20.48
N ARG A 451 -9.46 22.99 -21.57
CA ARG A 451 -8.09 23.48 -21.56
C ARG A 451 -8.04 24.71 -20.66
N LEU A 452 -7.28 24.61 -19.57
CA LEU A 452 -6.96 25.76 -18.74
C LEU A 452 -6.24 26.82 -19.57
N ILE A 453 -6.97 27.85 -19.98
CA ILE A 453 -6.37 29.07 -20.55
C ILE A 453 -6.14 29.99 -19.36
N HIS A 454 -4.92 30.01 -18.83
CA HIS A 454 -4.53 30.95 -17.82
C HIS A 454 -4.29 32.33 -18.44
N LYS A 455 -4.94 33.35 -17.92
CA LYS A 455 -4.47 34.73 -18.06
C LYS A 455 -3.60 35.01 -16.84
N PRO A 456 -2.39 35.55 -17.02
CA PRO A 456 -1.57 36.02 -15.92
C PRO A 456 -2.37 37.05 -15.11
N VAL A 457 -2.42 36.86 -13.80
CA VAL A 457 -2.89 37.92 -12.89
C VAL A 457 -1.63 38.52 -12.30
N ASP A 458 -1.38 39.80 -12.61
CA ASP A 458 -0.31 40.58 -11.98
C ASP A 458 -0.61 40.73 -10.48
N MET A 459 -0.27 39.75 -9.70
CA MET A 459 -0.25 39.85 -8.25
C MET A 459 1.21 40.03 -7.81
N PRO A 460 1.52 41.05 -7.02
CA PRO A 460 2.87 41.22 -6.50
C PRO A 460 3.22 40.03 -5.63
N VAL A 461 4.26 39.28 -5.99
CA VAL A 461 4.83 38.22 -5.17
C VAL A 461 5.33 38.88 -3.87
N PRO A 462 4.89 38.41 -2.68
CA PRO A 462 5.38 38.96 -1.44
C PRO A 462 6.91 38.88 -1.39
N GLU A 463 7.57 39.97 -0.99
CA GLU A 463 9.05 40.14 -1.04
C GLU A 463 9.86 39.08 -0.28
N ASN A 464 9.22 38.11 0.39
CA ASN A 464 9.86 37.15 1.28
C ASN A 464 9.50 35.69 1.01
N ASN A 465 8.92 35.32 -0.14
CA ASN A 465 8.65 33.92 -0.46
C ASN A 465 9.88 33.24 -1.07
N PHE A 466 10.28 32.13 -0.48
CA PHE A 466 11.42 31.35 -0.95
C PHE A 466 11.35 29.89 -0.49
N PHE A 467 12.02 29.02 -1.22
CA PHE A 467 12.35 27.68 -0.78
C PHE A 467 13.77 27.66 -0.18
N GLU A 468 13.94 27.04 0.99
CA GLU A 468 15.26 26.72 1.51
C GLU A 468 15.68 25.32 1.07
N LEU A 469 16.90 25.21 0.57
CA LEU A 469 17.52 23.93 0.28
C LEU A 469 18.28 23.47 1.52
N ARG A 470 17.98 22.26 1.97
CA ARG A 470 18.66 21.61 3.10
C ARG A 470 19.06 20.19 2.69
N LEU A 471 20.20 19.70 3.18
CA LEU A 471 20.63 18.32 2.96
C LEU A 471 19.89 17.34 3.89
N GLU A 472 19.47 17.83 5.05
CA GLU A 472 18.70 17.12 6.06
C GLU A 472 17.58 18.03 6.59
N PRO A 473 16.43 17.49 7.04
CA PRO A 473 15.27 18.30 7.46
C PRO A 473 15.63 19.38 8.49
N GLU A 474 16.41 19.01 9.51
CA GLU A 474 16.86 19.89 10.59
C GLU A 474 18.26 20.50 10.35
N GLY A 475 18.86 20.20 9.20
CA GLY A 475 20.18 20.68 8.83
C GLY A 475 20.18 22.18 8.50
N PRO A 476 21.36 22.79 8.44
CA PRO A 476 21.48 24.18 8.01
C PRO A 476 21.06 24.33 6.54
N ALA A 477 20.44 25.46 6.20
CA ALA A 477 20.16 25.79 4.81
C ALA A 477 21.47 25.86 4.02
N CYS A 478 21.58 25.09 2.94
CA CYS A 478 22.72 25.10 2.04
C CYS A 478 22.47 25.93 0.78
N GLY A 479 21.23 26.38 0.56
CA GLY A 479 20.84 27.23 -0.55
C GLY A 479 19.45 27.85 -0.31
N LYS A 480 19.09 28.79 -1.15
CA LYS A 480 17.81 29.48 -1.15
C LYS A 480 17.33 29.74 -2.56
N ILE A 481 16.11 29.35 -2.85
CA ILE A 481 15.43 29.64 -4.11
C ILE A 481 14.42 30.74 -3.83
N ASN A 482 14.66 31.96 -4.30
CA ASN A 482 13.68 33.04 -4.19
C ASN A 482 12.59 32.84 -5.25
N ILE A 483 11.36 33.04 -4.86
CA ILE A 483 10.23 33.13 -5.77
C ILE A 483 10.29 34.54 -6.37
N THR A 484 10.59 34.63 -7.67
CA THR A 484 10.61 35.90 -8.40
C THR A 484 9.52 35.87 -9.44
N ASP A 485 9.03 37.06 -9.84
CA ASP A 485 8.18 37.20 -11.03
C ASP A 485 8.98 36.69 -12.23
N ALA A 486 8.66 35.50 -12.71
CA ALA A 486 9.22 34.99 -13.93
C ALA A 486 8.30 35.36 -15.08
N GLU A 487 8.88 35.84 -16.20
CA GLU A 487 8.14 36.03 -17.46
C GLU A 487 7.54 34.74 -17.99
N ASP A 488 7.96 33.59 -17.43
CA ASP A 488 7.43 32.26 -17.74
C ASP A 488 6.66 31.73 -16.53
N GLU A 489 5.34 31.53 -16.69
CA GLU A 489 4.38 31.10 -15.67
C GLU A 489 4.74 29.78 -14.94
N HIS A 490 5.83 29.11 -15.35
CA HIS A 490 6.14 27.74 -14.93
C HIS A 490 7.57 27.57 -14.38
N ALA A 491 8.39 28.60 -14.34
CA ALA A 491 9.80 28.42 -14.00
C ALA A 491 10.22 29.18 -12.73
N TRP A 492 10.76 28.43 -11.78
CA TRP A 492 11.47 28.94 -10.60
C TRP A 492 12.95 28.61 -10.80
N GLU A 493 13.82 29.59 -10.78
CA GLU A 493 15.25 29.37 -10.97
C GLU A 493 16.05 29.75 -9.73
N CYS A 494 16.92 28.86 -9.29
CA CYS A 494 17.89 29.12 -8.24
C CYS A 494 19.31 29.12 -8.80
N PHE A 495 20.09 30.11 -8.40
CA PHE A 495 21.53 30.14 -8.58
C PHE A 495 22.21 29.94 -7.22
N MET A 496 23.03 28.88 -7.09
CA MET A 496 23.99 28.75 -5.99
C MET A 496 25.30 29.40 -6.36
#